data_4bd8065b133871c8b11aefdf98de5562
#
_entry.id   4bd8065b133871c8b11aefdf98de5562
#
_cell.length_a   1.000
_cell.length_b   1.000
_cell.length_c   1.000
_cell.angle_alpha   90.00
_cell.angle_beta   90.00
_cell.angle_gamma   90.00
#
_symmetry.space_group_name_H-M   'P 1'
#
loop_
_entity.id
_entity.type
_entity.pdbx_description
1 polymer ?
#
loop_
_entity_poly.entity_id
_entity_poly.type
_entity_poly.pdbx_seq_one_letter_code
_entity_poly.pdbx_strand_id
1 'polypeptide(L)'
;MKFTLMRVLDSLAGVLKKGYPEYPVHIEPGIQETELPCFFLFLMPSEISGETGGRYLRDLGIDIVFVQQRNIQDGNRGMLSVAEYLDGALDCFPYTDGSGDTALIRTFERNWKTEDQVLHYQFHIRQRAAVPGESDYMREMEENHAGIKKQK
;
A
#
# COMPACT_ATOMS: atom_id res chain seq x y z
N MET A 1 -13.94 8.71 -5.51
CA MET A 1 -12.52 8.56 -5.12
C MET A 1 -11.88 7.44 -5.91
N LYS A 2 -10.70 7.68 -6.43
CA LYS A 2 -10.00 6.68 -7.20
C LYS A 2 -9.02 5.93 -6.31
N PHE A 3 -9.04 4.61 -6.38
CA PHE A 3 -8.16 3.78 -5.56
C PHE A 3 -7.07 3.19 -6.45
N THR A 4 -5.84 3.62 -6.27
CA THR A 4 -4.71 3.11 -7.05
C THR A 4 -3.59 2.60 -6.13
N LEU A 5 -2.78 1.69 -6.65
CA LEU A 5 -1.69 1.10 -5.89
C LEU A 5 -0.66 2.14 -5.47
N MET A 6 -0.31 3.04 -6.37
CA MET A 6 0.67 4.08 -6.04
C MET A 6 0.17 5.01 -4.95
N ARG A 7 -1.11 5.35 -4.96
CA ARG A 7 -1.66 6.21 -3.91
C ARG A 7 -1.70 5.49 -2.56
N VAL A 8 -1.88 4.17 -2.57
CA VAL A 8 -1.78 3.39 -1.33
C VAL A 8 -0.36 3.52 -0.77
N LEU A 9 0.64 3.31 -1.61
CA LEU A 9 2.02 3.41 -1.17
C LEU A 9 2.38 4.82 -0.70
N ASP A 10 1.93 5.84 -1.42
CA ASP A 10 2.16 7.23 -1.02
C ASP A 10 1.52 7.53 0.32
N SER A 11 0.31 7.03 0.55
CA SER A 11 -0.40 7.23 1.81
C SER A 11 0.32 6.55 2.97
N LEU A 12 0.83 5.34 2.73
CA LEU A 12 1.60 4.62 3.74
C LEU A 12 2.93 5.31 4.03
N ALA A 13 3.57 5.84 2.99
CA ALA A 13 4.80 6.62 3.19
C ALA A 13 4.53 7.83 4.08
N GLY A 14 3.36 8.44 3.93
CA GLY A 14 2.94 9.55 4.80
C GLY A 14 2.79 9.12 6.26
N VAL A 15 2.24 7.94 6.50
CA VAL A 15 2.12 7.40 7.85
C VAL A 15 3.51 7.20 8.47
N LEU A 16 4.44 6.65 7.70
CA LEU A 16 5.80 6.43 8.19
C LEU A 16 6.52 7.74 8.46
N LYS A 17 6.37 8.72 7.58
CA LYS A 17 7.01 10.01 7.76
C LYS A 17 6.46 10.80 8.93
N LYS A 18 5.22 10.56 9.28
CA LYS A 18 4.62 11.22 10.43
C LYS A 18 5.26 10.73 11.74
N GLY A 19 5.54 9.44 11.83
CA GLY A 19 6.17 8.88 13.02
C GLY A 19 7.68 9.00 13.02
N TYR A 20 8.28 8.92 11.85
CA TYR A 20 9.74 8.91 11.70
C TYR A 20 10.16 9.82 10.55
N PRO A 21 10.03 11.14 10.74
CA PRO A 21 10.30 12.09 9.65
C PRO A 21 11.75 12.12 9.17
N GLU A 22 12.66 11.61 9.99
CA GLU A 22 14.07 11.63 9.64
C GLU A 22 14.53 10.41 8.85
N TYR A 23 13.70 9.37 8.79
CA TYR A 23 14.11 8.13 8.12
C TYR A 23 13.62 8.11 6.68
N PRO A 24 14.49 7.78 5.74
CA PRO A 24 14.09 7.67 4.34
C PRO A 24 13.05 6.56 4.15
N VAL A 25 12.12 6.76 3.22
CA VAL A 25 11.13 5.76 2.84
C VAL A 25 11.29 5.50 1.35
N HIS A 26 11.58 4.25 1.00
CA HIS A 26 11.82 3.85 -0.38
C HIS A 26 10.69 2.96 -0.88
N ILE A 27 10.22 3.21 -2.06
CA ILE A 27 9.17 2.41 -2.67
C ILE A 27 9.79 1.42 -3.67
N GLU A 28 10.91 1.80 -4.26
CA GLU A 28 11.55 0.95 -5.23
C GLU A 28 12.75 0.22 -4.64
N PRO A 29 12.86 -1.10 -4.87
CA PRO A 29 14.00 -1.84 -4.38
C PRO A 29 15.24 -1.51 -5.22
N GLY A 30 16.40 -1.87 -4.74
CA GLY A 30 17.63 -1.71 -5.50
C GLY A 30 18.33 -0.38 -5.35
N ILE A 31 17.85 0.47 -4.45
CA ILE A 31 18.57 1.70 -4.19
C ILE A 31 19.84 1.36 -3.44
N GLN A 32 20.95 1.83 -3.97
CA GLN A 32 22.25 1.60 -3.37
C GLN A 32 22.52 2.71 -2.38
N GLU A 33 23.34 2.46 -1.42
CA GLU A 33 23.78 3.47 -0.47
C GLU A 33 22.67 4.27 0.19
N THR A 34 21.69 3.59 0.72
CA THR A 34 20.67 4.27 1.48
C THR A 34 21.14 4.48 2.91
N GLU A 35 20.69 5.55 3.52
CA GLU A 35 21.00 5.82 4.92
C GLU A 35 20.18 4.89 5.80
N LEU A 36 20.78 4.39 6.86
CA LEU A 36 20.11 3.58 7.85
C LEU A 36 19.91 4.36 9.13
N PRO A 37 18.84 4.18 9.85
CA PRO A 37 17.74 3.27 9.52
C PRO A 37 16.83 3.84 8.43
N CYS A 38 16.14 2.97 7.75
CA CYS A 38 15.22 3.40 6.67
C CYS A 38 14.05 2.43 6.53
N PHE A 39 13.08 2.83 5.74
CA PHE A 39 11.92 1.99 5.44
C PHE A 39 11.87 1.66 3.95
N PHE A 40 11.39 0.46 3.66
CA PHE A 40 11.01 0.08 2.29
C PHE A 40 9.56 -0.36 2.32
N LEU A 41 8.83 -0.03 1.26
CA LEU A 41 7.44 -0.46 1.09
C LEU A 41 7.38 -1.41 -0.09
N PHE A 42 6.93 -2.63 0.15
CA PHE A 42 6.79 -3.62 -0.91
C PHE A 42 5.35 -4.09 -1.01
N LEU A 43 4.91 -4.31 -2.24
CA LEU A 43 3.62 -4.94 -2.48
C LEU A 43 3.85 -6.45 -2.55
N MET A 44 3.05 -7.20 -1.81
CA MET A 44 3.04 -8.64 -1.88
C MET A 44 2.01 -9.06 -2.94
N PRO A 45 1.95 -10.33 -3.31
CA PRO A 45 0.96 -10.78 -4.28
C PRO A 45 -0.44 -10.31 -3.91
N SER A 46 -1.18 -9.83 -4.89
CA SER A 46 -2.50 -9.25 -4.71
C SER A 46 -3.51 -10.04 -5.52
N GLU A 47 -4.70 -10.16 -5.01
CA GLU A 47 -5.80 -10.82 -5.71
C GLU A 47 -6.89 -9.83 -6.02
N ILE A 48 -7.59 -10.07 -7.12
CA ILE A 48 -8.74 -9.30 -7.49
C ILE A 48 -9.85 -10.27 -7.81
N SER A 49 -10.99 -10.08 -7.19
CA SER A 49 -12.15 -10.97 -7.38
C SER A 49 -13.32 -10.15 -7.89
N GLY A 50 -13.95 -10.64 -8.96
CA GLY A 50 -15.14 -9.99 -9.48
C GLY A 50 -16.34 -10.18 -8.56
N GLU A 51 -17.15 -9.14 -8.45
CA GLU A 51 -18.41 -9.17 -7.71
C GLU A 51 -19.53 -8.72 -8.62
N THR A 52 -20.77 -8.93 -8.22
CA THR A 52 -21.90 -8.50 -9.01
C THR A 52 -21.91 -6.97 -9.13
N GLY A 53 -22.47 -6.46 -10.20
CA GLY A 53 -22.61 -5.02 -10.40
C GLY A 53 -21.36 -4.33 -10.94
N GLY A 54 -20.45 -5.09 -11.53
CA GLY A 54 -19.24 -4.51 -12.12
C GLY A 54 -18.20 -4.07 -11.11
N ARG A 55 -18.32 -4.56 -9.90
CA ARG A 55 -17.36 -4.24 -8.83
C ARG A 55 -16.37 -5.36 -8.64
N TYR A 56 -15.27 -5.03 -8.06
CA TYR A 56 -14.20 -5.97 -7.76
C TYR A 56 -13.74 -5.78 -6.34
N LEU A 57 -13.38 -6.88 -5.70
CA LEU A 57 -12.74 -6.82 -4.41
C LEU A 57 -11.24 -7.04 -4.64
N ARG A 58 -10.45 -6.08 -4.25
CA ARG A 58 -9.00 -6.19 -4.32
C ARG A 58 -8.46 -6.48 -2.93
N ASP A 59 -7.71 -7.58 -2.82
CA ASP A 59 -7.02 -7.93 -1.59
C ASP A 59 -5.54 -7.68 -1.85
N LEU A 60 -4.98 -6.70 -1.18
CA LEU A 60 -3.61 -6.27 -1.41
C LEU A 60 -2.77 -6.51 -0.17
N GLY A 61 -1.71 -7.27 -0.32
CA GLY A 61 -0.75 -7.48 0.76
C GLY A 61 0.37 -6.46 0.69
N ILE A 62 0.80 -5.99 1.84
CA ILE A 62 1.86 -4.99 1.94
C ILE A 62 2.87 -5.43 3.00
N ASP A 63 4.14 -5.23 2.69
CA ASP A 63 5.24 -5.48 3.61
C ASP A 63 5.97 -4.16 3.84
N ILE A 64 5.89 -3.65 5.05
CA ILE A 64 6.69 -2.50 5.46
C ILE A 64 7.95 -3.05 6.10
N VAL A 65 9.07 -2.75 5.48
CA VAL A 65 10.36 -3.27 5.94
C VAL A 65 11.14 -2.12 6.60
N PHE A 66 11.52 -2.30 7.84
CA PHE A 66 12.35 -1.35 8.54
C PHE A 66 13.74 -1.97 8.69
N VAL A 67 14.74 -1.32 8.16
CA VAL A 67 16.13 -1.78 8.23
C VAL A 67 16.84 -0.95 9.28
N GLN A 68 17.24 -1.61 10.36
CA GLN A 68 17.92 -0.96 11.47
C GLN A 68 19.41 -0.79 11.15
N GLN A 69 20.03 0.19 11.77
CA GLN A 69 21.47 0.35 11.70
C GLN A 69 22.17 -0.87 12.26
N ARG A 70 23.28 -1.23 11.66
CA ARG A 70 24.08 -2.36 12.13
C ARG A 70 24.91 -1.93 13.33
N ASN A 71 25.17 -2.88 14.18
CA ASN A 71 26.04 -2.69 15.35
C ASN A 71 25.61 -1.56 16.27
N ILE A 72 24.29 -1.31 16.33
CA ILE A 72 23.77 -0.31 17.23
C ILE A 72 23.34 -0.98 18.51
N GLN A 73 23.58 -0.33 19.63
CA GLN A 73 23.13 -0.82 20.90
C GLN A 73 21.62 -0.67 20.97
N ASP A 74 20.95 -1.67 21.52
CA ASP A 74 19.50 -1.68 21.65
C ASP A 74 18.74 -1.60 20.31
N GLY A 75 19.33 -2.15 19.25
CA GLY A 75 18.69 -2.19 17.95
C GLY A 75 17.35 -2.91 17.96
N ASN A 76 17.21 -3.97 18.76
CA ASN A 76 15.95 -4.69 18.87
C ASN A 76 14.86 -3.83 19.51
N ARG A 77 15.22 -2.99 20.47
CA ARG A 77 14.26 -2.07 21.08
C ARG A 77 13.73 -1.10 20.05
N GLY A 78 14.61 -0.60 19.20
CA GLY A 78 14.22 0.30 18.13
C GLY A 78 13.23 -0.36 17.18
N MET A 79 13.50 -1.62 16.81
CA MET A 79 12.58 -2.35 15.93
C MET A 79 11.24 -2.62 16.60
N LEU A 80 11.25 -2.98 17.88
CA LEU A 80 10.00 -3.20 18.61
C LEU A 80 9.19 -1.91 18.75
N SER A 81 9.86 -0.78 18.94
CA SER A 81 9.19 0.51 18.99
C SER A 81 8.51 0.84 17.67
N VAL A 82 9.16 0.52 16.56
CA VAL A 82 8.57 0.72 15.23
C VAL A 82 7.34 -0.18 15.08
N ALA A 83 7.44 -1.45 15.48
CA ALA A 83 6.30 -2.36 15.40
C ALA A 83 5.11 -1.84 16.22
N GLU A 84 5.36 -1.34 17.42
CA GLU A 84 4.30 -0.79 18.25
C GLU A 84 3.69 0.47 17.64
N TYR A 85 4.50 1.34 17.07
CA TYR A 85 4.00 2.51 16.37
C TYR A 85 3.07 2.09 15.24
N LEU A 86 3.49 1.09 14.45
CA LEU A 86 2.69 0.62 13.32
C LEU A 86 1.40 -0.06 13.78
N ASP A 87 1.43 -0.76 14.91
CA ASP A 87 0.22 -1.36 15.47
C ASP A 87 -0.85 -0.30 15.70
N GLY A 88 -0.47 0.86 16.18
CA GLY A 88 -1.43 1.95 16.40
C GLY A 88 -1.76 2.72 15.13
N ALA A 89 -0.75 3.02 14.34
CA ALA A 89 -0.92 3.88 13.16
C ALA A 89 -1.63 3.17 12.00
N LEU A 90 -1.54 1.84 11.94
CA LEU A 90 -2.10 1.08 10.84
C LEU A 90 -3.40 0.36 11.14
N ASP A 91 -4.04 0.63 12.26
CA ASP A 91 -5.38 0.09 12.50
C ASP A 91 -6.31 0.60 11.38
N CYS A 92 -6.28 1.91 11.16
CA CYS A 92 -6.84 2.52 9.97
C CYS A 92 -5.87 3.62 9.57
N PHE A 93 -5.58 3.75 8.30
CA PHE A 93 -4.69 4.81 7.85
C PHE A 93 -5.38 5.72 6.83
N PRO A 94 -4.99 7.01 6.79
CA PRO A 94 -5.62 7.94 5.86
C PRO A 94 -5.11 7.70 4.45
N TYR A 95 -6.04 7.56 3.52
CA TYR A 95 -5.74 7.41 2.09
C TYR A 95 -6.21 8.66 1.37
N THR A 96 -5.40 9.17 0.47
CA THR A 96 -5.82 10.27 -0.39
C THR A 96 -5.54 9.91 -1.84
N ASP A 97 -6.46 10.28 -2.73
CA ASP A 97 -6.29 10.01 -4.15
C ASP A 97 -5.64 11.20 -4.87
N GLY A 98 -5.24 12.22 -4.13
CA GLY A 98 -4.60 13.40 -4.73
C GLY A 98 -5.57 14.45 -5.21
N SER A 99 -6.88 14.18 -5.17
CA SER A 99 -7.88 15.16 -5.60
C SER A 99 -8.44 15.99 -4.45
N GLY A 100 -7.98 15.72 -3.24
CA GLY A 100 -8.52 16.35 -2.04
C GLY A 100 -9.43 15.43 -1.27
N ASP A 101 -9.88 14.35 -1.86
CA ASP A 101 -10.72 13.37 -1.17
C ASP A 101 -9.83 12.48 -0.30
N THR A 102 -10.30 12.19 0.90
CA THR A 102 -9.59 11.31 1.82
C THR A 102 -10.54 10.26 2.36
N ALA A 103 -10.01 9.13 2.75
CA ALA A 103 -10.77 8.04 3.36
C ALA A 103 -9.87 7.33 4.36
N LEU A 104 -10.47 6.61 5.28
CA LEU A 104 -9.70 5.76 6.20
C LEU A 104 -9.76 4.33 5.68
N ILE A 105 -8.61 3.70 5.54
CA ILE A 105 -8.52 2.32 5.10
C ILE A 105 -8.15 1.45 6.29
N ARG A 106 -8.98 0.43 6.55
CA ARG A 106 -8.73 -0.52 7.62
C ARG A 106 -7.79 -1.62 7.12
N THR A 107 -6.85 -2.02 7.97
CA THR A 107 -5.94 -3.11 7.67
C THR A 107 -6.42 -4.41 8.32
N PHE A 108 -5.97 -5.53 7.77
CA PHE A 108 -6.33 -6.86 8.24
C PHE A 108 -5.10 -7.75 8.32
N GLU A 109 -5.17 -8.75 9.18
CA GLU A 109 -4.13 -9.77 9.24
C GLU A 109 -2.75 -9.20 9.45
N ARG A 110 -2.64 -8.29 10.38
CA ARG A 110 -1.35 -7.66 10.69
C ARG A 110 -0.46 -8.61 11.46
N ASN A 111 0.75 -8.73 11.04
CA ASN A 111 1.75 -9.52 11.74
C ASN A 111 3.14 -8.95 11.46
N TRP A 112 4.08 -9.24 12.30
CA TRP A 112 5.44 -8.78 12.11
C TRP A 112 6.44 -9.79 12.63
N LYS A 113 7.65 -9.70 12.11
CA LYS A 113 8.78 -10.50 12.58
C LYS A 113 10.06 -9.72 12.40
N THR A 114 11.06 -10.05 13.18
CA THR A 114 12.38 -9.46 13.03
C THR A 114 13.37 -10.55 12.63
N GLU A 115 14.35 -10.18 11.80
CA GLU A 115 15.34 -11.10 11.33
C GLU A 115 16.53 -10.29 10.87
N ASP A 116 17.71 -10.54 11.45
CA ASP A 116 18.97 -9.88 11.06
C ASP A 116 18.89 -8.36 10.94
N GLN A 117 18.43 -7.70 11.98
CA GLN A 117 18.34 -6.23 12.03
C GLN A 117 17.30 -5.67 11.06
N VAL A 118 16.37 -6.50 10.65
CA VAL A 118 15.27 -6.10 9.75
C VAL A 118 13.95 -6.47 10.38
N LEU A 119 13.03 -5.53 10.38
CA LEU A 119 11.65 -5.76 10.81
C LEU A 119 10.78 -5.84 9.56
N HIS A 120 9.99 -6.88 9.45
CA HIS A 120 8.97 -7.02 8.42
C HIS A 120 7.61 -6.87 9.06
N TYR A 121 6.86 -5.84 8.68
CA TYR A 121 5.51 -5.62 9.19
C TYR A 121 4.56 -5.83 8.02
N GLN A 122 3.79 -6.88 8.07
CA GLN A 122 2.94 -7.31 6.95
C GLN A 122 1.47 -7.19 7.29
N PHE A 123 0.67 -6.81 6.32
CA PHE A 123 -0.78 -6.71 6.49
C PHE A 123 -1.47 -6.72 5.15
N HIS A 124 -2.78 -6.82 5.21
CA HIS A 124 -3.62 -6.79 4.01
C HIS A 124 -4.62 -5.65 4.10
N ILE A 125 -5.00 -5.12 2.97
CA ILE A 125 -6.14 -4.22 2.86
C ILE A 125 -7.07 -4.79 1.80
N ARG A 126 -8.35 -4.54 1.95
CA ARG A 126 -9.37 -5.03 1.03
C ARG A 126 -10.23 -3.86 0.62
N GLN A 127 -10.33 -3.62 -0.68
CA GLN A 127 -11.11 -2.51 -1.21
C GLN A 127 -11.97 -2.98 -2.36
N ARG A 128 -13.22 -2.54 -2.35
CA ARG A 128 -14.09 -2.72 -3.50
C ARG A 128 -13.88 -1.53 -4.40
N ALA A 129 -13.58 -1.80 -5.64
CA ALA A 129 -13.26 -0.75 -6.60
C ALA A 129 -13.53 -1.25 -8.01
N ALA A 130 -13.69 -0.33 -8.94
CA ALA A 130 -13.66 -0.68 -10.34
C ALA A 130 -12.20 -0.82 -10.75
N VAL A 131 -11.92 -1.78 -11.61
CA VAL A 131 -10.57 -1.92 -12.14
C VAL A 131 -10.33 -0.72 -13.04
N PRO A 132 -9.21 -0.03 -12.91
CA PRO A 132 -8.93 1.15 -13.74
C PRO A 132 -9.10 0.84 -15.22
N GLY A 133 -9.89 1.64 -15.91
CA GLY A 133 -10.11 1.50 -17.35
C GLY A 133 -11.15 0.48 -17.74
N GLU A 134 -11.57 -0.41 -16.85
CA GLU A 134 -12.50 -1.46 -17.24
C GLU A 134 -13.88 -0.94 -17.59
N SER A 135 -14.40 -0.03 -16.81
CA SER A 135 -15.71 0.53 -17.12
C SER A 135 -15.68 1.31 -18.42
N ASP A 136 -14.57 1.97 -18.72
CA ASP A 136 -14.44 2.72 -19.96
C ASP A 136 -14.34 1.75 -21.13
N TYR A 137 -13.63 0.65 -20.95
CA TYR A 137 -13.48 -0.36 -21.98
C TYR A 137 -14.84 -0.98 -22.30
N MET A 138 -15.64 -1.28 -21.32
CA MET A 138 -16.96 -1.86 -21.53
C MET A 138 -17.88 -0.86 -22.21
N ARG A 139 -17.78 0.41 -21.87
CA ARG A 139 -18.55 1.45 -22.51
C ARG A 139 -18.18 1.55 -23.98
N GLU A 140 -16.89 1.48 -24.30
CA GLU A 140 -16.46 1.53 -25.68
C GLU A 140 -16.98 0.34 -26.45
N MET A 141 -17.01 -0.83 -25.87
CA MET A 141 -17.53 -2.01 -26.51
C MET A 141 -19.02 -1.84 -26.82
N GLU A 142 -19.78 -1.31 -25.90
CA GLU A 142 -21.19 -1.08 -26.10
C GLU A 142 -21.42 -0.04 -27.20
N GLU A 143 -20.65 1.03 -27.22
CA GLU A 143 -20.75 2.04 -28.22
C GLU A 143 -20.40 1.50 -29.60
N ASN A 144 -19.38 0.66 -29.68
CA ASN A 144 -18.98 0.09 -30.94
C ASN A 144 -20.08 -0.85 -31.48
N HIS A 145 -20.71 -1.61 -30.62
CA HIS A 145 -21.78 -2.48 -31.04
C HIS A 145 -23.02 -1.68 -31.51
N ALA A 146 -23.31 -0.62 -30.75
CA ALA A 146 -24.44 0.21 -31.12
C ALA A 146 -24.12 0.95 -32.37
N GLY A 147 -22.85 1.33 -32.51
CA GLY A 147 -22.56 2.11 -33.66
C GLY A 147 -22.32 1.24 -34.82
N ILE A 148 -21.88 0.13 -34.61
CA ILE A 148 -21.56 -0.68 -35.65
C ILE A 148 -22.61 -1.03 -36.23
N LYS A 149 -23.17 -0.92 -35.54
CA LYS A 149 -24.09 -0.90 -35.92
C LYS A 149 -23.88 0.35 -35.94
N LYS A 150 -22.94 1.00 -35.97
CA LYS A 150 -22.55 2.18 -35.96
C LYS A 150 -21.20 2.30 -35.86
N GLN A 151 -20.33 1.79 -35.58
CA GLN A 151 -19.37 1.80 -35.39
C GLN A 151 -18.77 1.43 -35.59
N LYS A 152 -18.79 1.38 -35.36
CA LYS A 152 -18.31 0.92 -34.99
C LYS A 152 -18.07 0.72 -35.31
#